data_724d879351336857a1025abad54d7526
#
_entry.id   724d879351336857a1025abad54d7526
#
_cell.length_a   1.000
_cell.length_b   1.000
_cell.length_c   1.000
_cell.angle_alpha   90.00
_cell.angle_beta   90.00
_cell.angle_gamma   90.00
#
_symmetry.space_group_name_H-M   'P 1'
#
loop_
_entity.id
_entity.type
_entity.pdbx_description
1 polymer ?
#
loop_
_entity_poly.entity_id
_entity_poly.type
_entity_poly.pdbx_seq_one_letter_code
_entity_poly.pdbx_strand_id
1 'polypeptide(L)'
;MRVLYLGDVKSTSTSLHRAQALQRIGHTVVQHDPGTIVQQSFRNPLLGHFHYRTGFRLVVSKVEQWLAKTVLPKSGAGVDAVWVNSGQFFSPAAVRVLKGLKVPVILYNNDDPTGGRDPGCWHQLLKALPEYDLCVSLRHSTVREMAAQGAPRALRVWMSYDEVLHSPPGSGEKLDGIFQADVVFVGTWMRHENRHVFLRHLVDAGVKVRIWGDRWNKCGDTALVAECWTGKRASGRDYVYAVAGAKAALGLLSKGNRDLHTRRSVEIPFAGGVFCAERTSEHGLMYKENEEAVFWSTAEECAEKCLELVADSAKRESIRLAGMARVRAMHLGNEDVCRAVLAEAFNPSRPKIGEISPA
;
A
#
# COMPACT_ATOMS: atom_id res chain seq x y z
N MET A 1 5.52 -5.75 -23.85
CA MET A 1 6.05 -4.37 -23.80
C MET A 1 7.28 -4.31 -22.93
N ARG A 2 8.16 -3.36 -23.21
CA ARG A 2 9.31 -3.01 -22.36
C ARG A 2 8.98 -1.81 -21.49
N VAL A 3 8.93 -1.98 -20.18
CA VAL A 3 8.55 -0.94 -19.21
C VAL A 3 9.80 -0.47 -18.46
N LEU A 4 10.09 0.84 -18.51
CA LEU A 4 11.07 1.48 -17.64
C LEU A 4 10.40 1.79 -16.30
N TYR A 5 10.77 1.06 -15.26
CA TYR A 5 10.18 1.16 -13.92
C TYR A 5 11.09 1.91 -12.96
N LEU A 6 10.62 3.03 -12.42
CA LEU A 6 11.36 3.91 -11.52
C LEU A 6 10.73 3.86 -10.12
N GLY A 7 11.31 3.05 -9.24
CA GLY A 7 10.75 2.83 -7.90
C GLY A 7 11.66 2.02 -6.99
N ASP A 8 11.29 1.93 -5.70
CA ASP A 8 12.04 1.22 -4.66
C ASP A 8 12.14 -0.28 -4.98
N VAL A 9 13.34 -0.82 -4.89
CA VAL A 9 13.71 -2.21 -5.19
C VAL A 9 13.86 -3.11 -3.96
N LYS A 10 13.58 -2.61 -2.75
CA LYS A 10 13.67 -3.41 -1.53
C LYS A 10 12.65 -4.54 -1.54
N SER A 11 13.05 -5.71 -1.05
CA SER A 11 12.22 -6.94 -1.04
C SER A 11 10.88 -6.79 -0.30
N THR A 12 10.77 -5.84 0.61
CA THR A 12 9.53 -5.56 1.35
C THR A 12 8.70 -4.43 0.74
N SER A 13 9.14 -3.88 -0.39
CA SER A 13 8.50 -2.73 -1.03
C SER A 13 7.36 -3.17 -1.95
N THR A 14 6.21 -2.53 -1.81
CA THR A 14 5.09 -2.69 -2.77
C THR A 14 5.45 -2.23 -4.17
N SER A 15 6.46 -1.37 -4.30
CA SER A 15 7.01 -0.97 -5.59
C SER A 15 7.66 -2.16 -6.30
N LEU A 16 8.52 -2.92 -5.61
CA LEU A 16 9.12 -4.12 -6.19
C LEU A 16 8.07 -5.16 -6.58
N HIS A 17 7.09 -5.41 -5.69
CA HIS A 17 6.03 -6.41 -5.97
C HIS A 17 5.23 -6.03 -7.21
N ARG A 18 4.96 -4.75 -7.43
CA ARG A 18 4.27 -4.26 -8.64
C ARG A 18 5.14 -4.41 -9.89
N ALA A 19 6.43 -4.13 -9.80
CA ALA A 19 7.36 -4.40 -10.91
C ALA A 19 7.43 -5.89 -11.26
N GLN A 20 7.42 -6.76 -10.26
CA GLN A 20 7.35 -8.22 -10.46
C GLN A 20 6.02 -8.67 -11.05
N ALA A 21 4.90 -8.05 -10.64
CA ALA A 21 3.60 -8.32 -11.26
C ALA A 21 3.59 -7.96 -12.76
N LEU A 22 4.18 -6.83 -13.15
CA LEU A 22 4.37 -6.49 -14.56
C LEU A 22 5.17 -7.54 -15.32
N GLN A 23 6.21 -8.12 -14.70
CA GLN A 23 6.98 -9.23 -15.30
C GLN A 23 6.13 -10.50 -15.45
N ARG A 24 5.35 -10.87 -14.42
CA ARG A 24 4.47 -12.06 -14.45
C ARG A 24 3.39 -11.99 -15.54
N ILE A 25 2.92 -10.78 -15.85
CA ILE A 25 1.95 -10.57 -16.96
C ILE A 25 2.62 -10.41 -18.33
N GLY A 26 3.90 -10.76 -18.46
CA GLY A 26 4.60 -10.89 -19.74
C GLY A 26 5.30 -9.62 -20.24
N HIS A 27 5.56 -8.64 -19.36
CA HIS A 27 6.33 -7.43 -19.74
C HIS A 27 7.81 -7.56 -19.37
N THR A 28 8.68 -6.99 -20.18
CA THR A 28 10.08 -6.79 -19.83
C THR A 28 10.20 -5.55 -18.96
N VAL A 29 10.60 -5.70 -17.70
CA VAL A 29 10.71 -4.57 -16.77
C VAL A 29 12.17 -4.24 -16.51
N VAL A 30 12.59 -3.02 -16.85
CA VAL A 30 13.90 -2.47 -16.52
C VAL A 30 13.75 -1.55 -15.33
N GLN A 31 14.27 -1.98 -14.17
CA GLN A 31 14.01 -1.33 -12.89
C GLN A 31 15.20 -0.49 -12.43
N HIS A 32 14.92 0.72 -11.98
CA HIS A 32 15.89 1.62 -11.32
C HIS A 32 15.27 2.24 -10.08
N ASP A 33 16.08 2.35 -9.00
CA ASP A 33 15.67 2.94 -7.74
C ASP A 33 16.19 4.40 -7.60
N PRO A 34 15.32 5.41 -7.71
CA PRO A 34 15.70 6.80 -7.49
C PRO A 34 16.10 7.09 -6.03
N GLY A 35 15.68 6.25 -5.08
CA GLY A 35 16.06 6.35 -3.67
C GLY A 35 17.57 6.19 -3.45
N THR A 36 18.28 5.49 -4.33
CA THR A 36 19.75 5.35 -4.25
C THR A 36 20.45 6.69 -4.39
N ILE A 37 19.99 7.56 -5.28
CA ILE A 37 20.53 8.93 -5.47
C ILE A 37 20.29 9.79 -4.24
N VAL A 38 19.10 9.66 -3.65
CA VAL A 38 18.73 10.35 -2.43
C VAL A 38 19.63 9.93 -1.26
N GLN A 39 19.78 8.61 -1.04
CA GLN A 39 20.62 8.05 0.03
C GLN A 39 22.10 8.45 -0.10
N GLN A 40 22.65 8.39 -1.31
CA GLN A 40 24.02 8.84 -1.59
C GLN A 40 24.24 10.33 -1.30
N SER A 41 23.17 11.12 -1.42
CA SER A 41 23.23 12.58 -1.17
C SER A 41 23.16 12.93 0.32
N PHE A 42 22.68 12.03 1.17
CA PHE A 42 22.44 12.29 2.60
C PHE A 42 23.06 11.22 3.48
N ARG A 43 24.35 11.36 3.74
CA ARG A 43 25.07 10.52 4.72
C ARG A 43 24.65 10.81 6.17
N ASN A 44 24.09 12.01 6.44
CA ASN A 44 23.64 12.41 7.77
C ASN A 44 22.11 12.28 7.90
N PRO A 45 21.57 11.51 8.89
CA PRO A 45 20.13 11.35 9.11
C PRO A 45 19.37 12.66 9.35
N LEU A 46 20.00 13.66 9.96
CA LEU A 46 19.39 14.98 10.20
C LEU A 46 19.12 15.72 8.89
N LEU A 47 20.04 15.63 7.92
CA LEU A 47 19.84 16.18 6.59
C LEU A 47 18.71 15.46 5.87
N GLY A 48 18.58 14.13 6.00
CA GLY A 48 17.48 13.36 5.44
C GLY A 48 16.13 13.86 5.94
N HIS A 49 15.99 14.14 7.24
CA HIS A 49 14.74 14.66 7.81
C HIS A 49 14.42 16.08 7.32
N PHE A 50 15.43 16.96 7.22
CA PHE A 50 15.28 18.31 6.67
C PHE A 50 14.80 18.25 5.22
N HIS A 51 15.40 17.39 4.39
CA HIS A 51 15.02 17.23 2.96
C HIS A 51 13.62 16.64 2.80
N TYR A 52 13.23 15.69 3.63
CA TYR A 52 11.86 15.19 3.68
C TYR A 52 10.85 16.33 3.88
N ARG A 53 11.13 17.22 4.84
CA ARG A 53 10.25 18.37 5.14
C ARG A 53 10.27 19.47 4.07
N THR A 54 11.34 19.57 3.29
CA THR A 54 11.52 20.64 2.27
C THR A 54 11.28 20.15 0.83
N GLY A 55 10.81 18.92 0.64
CA GLY A 55 10.47 18.36 -0.67
C GLY A 55 11.69 18.01 -1.52
N PHE A 56 12.77 17.57 -0.90
CA PHE A 56 13.99 17.08 -1.57
C PHE A 56 14.62 18.06 -2.58
N ARG A 57 14.40 19.37 -2.41
CA ARG A 57 14.82 20.43 -3.38
C ARG A 57 16.29 20.34 -3.81
N LEU A 58 17.19 19.96 -2.90
CA LEU A 58 18.64 19.88 -3.20
C LEU A 58 19.04 18.57 -3.94
N VAL A 59 18.12 17.64 -4.13
CA VAL A 59 18.38 16.37 -4.83
C VAL A 59 17.78 16.35 -6.22
N VAL A 60 16.88 17.28 -6.50
CA VAL A 60 16.13 17.34 -7.77
C VAL A 60 17.07 17.30 -8.97
N SER A 61 18.05 18.21 -9.02
CA SER A 61 19.02 18.29 -10.12
C SER A 61 19.87 17.01 -10.26
N LYS A 62 20.15 16.31 -9.14
CA LYS A 62 20.87 15.03 -9.18
C LYS A 62 20.02 13.92 -9.76
N VAL A 63 18.72 13.87 -9.44
CA VAL A 63 17.79 12.93 -10.06
C VAL A 63 17.65 13.19 -11.55
N GLU A 64 17.51 14.44 -11.96
CA GLU A 64 17.48 14.86 -13.38
C GLU A 64 18.74 14.40 -14.13
N GLN A 65 19.93 14.70 -13.58
CA GLN A 65 21.20 14.28 -14.18
C GLN A 65 21.34 12.76 -14.24
N TRP A 66 20.94 12.04 -13.18
CA TRP A 66 20.95 10.59 -13.14
C TRP A 66 20.05 9.99 -14.23
N LEU A 67 18.84 10.51 -14.40
CA LEU A 67 17.96 10.10 -15.50
C LEU A 67 18.64 10.31 -16.86
N ALA A 68 19.10 11.53 -17.14
CA ALA A 68 19.64 11.91 -18.44
C ALA A 68 20.98 11.20 -18.76
N LYS A 69 21.87 11.05 -17.77
CA LYS A 69 23.24 10.56 -18.00
C LYS A 69 23.44 9.07 -17.70
N THR A 70 22.52 8.45 -16.92
CA THR A 70 22.69 7.06 -16.48
C THR A 70 21.53 6.18 -16.91
N VAL A 71 20.28 6.55 -16.58
CA VAL A 71 19.12 5.69 -16.83
C VAL A 71 18.78 5.63 -18.31
N LEU A 72 18.58 6.78 -18.96
CA LEU A 72 18.16 6.80 -20.36
C LEU A 72 19.19 6.25 -21.34
N PRO A 73 20.51 6.54 -21.24
CA PRO A 73 21.50 5.91 -22.11
C PRO A 73 21.59 4.38 -21.99
N LYS A 74 21.35 3.86 -20.78
CA LYS A 74 21.43 2.40 -20.53
C LYS A 74 20.14 1.65 -20.81
N SER A 75 19.00 2.29 -20.61
CA SER A 75 17.71 1.60 -20.49
C SER A 75 16.58 2.22 -21.30
N GLY A 76 16.79 3.37 -21.92
CA GLY A 76 15.75 4.11 -22.63
C GLY A 76 15.41 3.55 -24.03
N ALA A 77 16.33 2.79 -24.65
CA ALA A 77 16.10 2.25 -25.98
C ALA A 77 14.99 1.18 -25.98
N GLY A 78 14.03 1.31 -26.90
CA GLY A 78 12.93 0.36 -27.09
C GLY A 78 11.97 0.27 -25.91
N VAL A 79 11.89 1.31 -25.07
CA VAL A 79 10.89 1.42 -24.00
C VAL A 79 9.54 1.78 -24.60
N ASP A 80 8.49 1.07 -24.18
CA ASP A 80 7.11 1.30 -24.60
C ASP A 80 6.33 2.16 -23.59
N ALA A 81 6.70 2.13 -22.31
CA ALA A 81 6.09 2.92 -21.25
C ALA A 81 7.09 3.21 -20.12
N VAL A 82 6.91 4.34 -19.44
CA VAL A 82 7.63 4.67 -18.19
C VAL A 82 6.64 4.61 -17.03
N TRP A 83 7.01 3.88 -15.98
CA TRP A 83 6.24 3.77 -14.74
C TRP A 83 7.03 4.39 -13.59
N VAL A 84 6.56 5.51 -13.07
CA VAL A 84 7.13 6.18 -11.89
C VAL A 84 6.31 5.80 -10.67
N ASN A 85 6.92 5.05 -9.74
CA ASN A 85 6.26 4.64 -8.50
C ASN A 85 6.59 5.63 -7.39
N SER A 86 5.55 6.12 -6.68
CA SER A 86 5.57 7.19 -5.67
C SER A 86 5.78 8.60 -6.22
N GLY A 87 6.77 8.88 -7.04
CA GLY A 87 6.98 10.16 -7.70
C GLY A 87 7.57 11.30 -6.85
N GLN A 88 7.80 11.11 -5.56
CA GLN A 88 8.20 12.16 -4.62
C GLN A 88 9.53 12.87 -4.95
N PHE A 89 10.42 12.23 -5.71
CA PHE A 89 11.73 12.78 -6.10
C PHE A 89 11.75 13.39 -7.50
N PHE A 90 10.62 13.36 -8.22
CA PHE A 90 10.54 13.77 -9.61
C PHE A 90 9.99 15.19 -9.74
N SER A 91 10.86 16.10 -10.19
CA SER A 91 10.47 17.46 -10.56
C SER A 91 9.78 17.49 -11.93
N PRO A 92 9.17 18.62 -12.32
CA PRO A 92 8.70 18.82 -13.71
C PRO A 92 9.80 18.56 -14.74
N ALA A 93 11.02 19.04 -14.48
CA ALA A 93 12.15 18.84 -15.40
C ALA A 93 12.54 17.34 -15.51
N ALA A 94 12.54 16.60 -14.39
CA ALA A 94 12.79 15.17 -14.40
C ALA A 94 11.76 14.41 -15.26
N VAL A 95 10.47 14.76 -15.13
CA VAL A 95 9.42 14.14 -15.94
C VAL A 95 9.56 14.51 -17.42
N ARG A 96 9.90 15.77 -17.75
CA ARG A 96 10.18 16.17 -19.15
C ARG A 96 11.35 15.41 -19.77
N VAL A 97 12.39 15.09 -18.99
CA VAL A 97 13.49 14.20 -19.45
C VAL A 97 12.94 12.84 -19.87
N LEU A 98 12.02 12.25 -19.09
CA LEU A 98 11.36 10.96 -19.43
C LEU A 98 10.45 11.10 -20.64
N LYS A 99 9.73 12.21 -20.80
CA LYS A 99 8.88 12.51 -21.96
C LYS A 99 9.67 12.57 -23.27
N GLY A 100 10.99 12.80 -23.21
CA GLY A 100 11.88 12.70 -24.37
C GLY A 100 11.88 11.33 -25.05
N LEU A 101 11.45 10.26 -24.37
CA LEU A 101 11.25 8.93 -24.94
C LEU A 101 10.02 8.83 -25.86
N LYS A 102 9.09 9.80 -25.83
CA LYS A 102 7.84 9.85 -26.62
C LYS A 102 6.92 8.65 -26.37
N VAL A 103 6.91 8.14 -25.17
CA VAL A 103 6.04 7.05 -24.69
C VAL A 103 5.24 7.53 -23.47
N PRO A 104 4.14 6.87 -23.08
CA PRO A 104 3.37 7.23 -21.90
C PRO A 104 4.23 7.22 -20.63
N VAL A 105 4.18 8.31 -19.84
CA VAL A 105 4.82 8.43 -18.53
C VAL A 105 3.73 8.40 -17.47
N ILE A 106 3.69 7.30 -16.69
CA ILE A 106 2.67 7.00 -15.71
C ILE A 106 3.22 7.30 -14.31
N LEU A 107 2.50 8.09 -13.52
CA LEU A 107 2.70 8.22 -12.08
C LEU A 107 1.80 7.21 -11.36
N TYR A 108 2.33 6.40 -10.47
CA TYR A 108 1.56 5.56 -9.56
C TYR A 108 1.89 5.91 -8.11
N ASN A 109 0.95 6.51 -7.39
CA ASN A 109 1.14 6.96 -6.02
C ASN A 109 0.13 6.30 -5.06
N ASN A 110 0.65 5.58 -4.05
CA ASN A 110 -0.14 4.92 -3.01
C ASN A 110 -0.52 5.85 -1.85
N ASP A 111 0.23 6.95 -1.68
CA ASP A 111 0.05 7.87 -0.58
C ASP A 111 -1.02 8.92 -0.90
N ASP A 112 -1.24 9.82 0.04
CA ASP A 112 -2.16 10.95 -0.11
C ASP A 112 -1.39 12.28 -0.19
N PRO A 113 -0.76 12.60 -1.35
CA PRO A 113 0.09 13.77 -1.49
C PRO A 113 -0.64 15.10 -1.36
N THR A 114 -1.97 15.09 -1.50
CA THR A 114 -2.84 16.27 -1.42
C THR A 114 -3.57 16.39 -0.08
N GLY A 115 -3.48 15.37 0.79
CA GLY A 115 -4.23 15.29 2.04
C GLY A 115 -3.67 16.10 3.22
N GLY A 116 -2.57 16.80 3.03
CA GLY A 116 -1.98 17.65 4.06
C GLY A 116 -1.08 16.95 5.07
N ARG A 117 -1.02 15.62 5.09
CA ARG A 117 -0.01 14.88 5.84
C ARG A 117 1.33 15.00 5.13
N ASP A 118 2.37 15.39 5.85
CA ASP A 118 3.74 15.56 5.32
C ASP A 118 3.82 16.39 4.02
N PRO A 119 3.19 17.59 3.95
CA PRO A 119 2.99 18.32 2.69
C PRO A 119 4.30 18.70 2.01
N GLY A 120 5.37 18.87 2.79
CA GLY A 120 6.68 19.22 2.26
C GLY A 120 7.26 18.16 1.32
N CYS A 121 7.11 16.87 1.64
CA CYS A 121 7.74 15.79 0.87
C CYS A 121 7.14 15.63 -0.54
N TRP A 122 5.92 16.07 -0.76
CA TRP A 122 5.19 15.95 -2.04
C TRP A 122 5.34 17.15 -2.97
N HIS A 123 6.05 18.21 -2.54
CA HIS A 123 6.17 19.45 -3.30
C HIS A 123 6.63 19.28 -4.75
N GLN A 124 7.60 18.40 -5.01
CA GLN A 124 8.08 18.17 -6.38
C GLN A 124 7.07 17.38 -7.21
N LEU A 125 6.48 16.34 -6.63
CA LEU A 125 5.44 15.55 -7.27
C LEU A 125 4.25 16.42 -7.68
N LEU A 126 3.72 17.24 -6.76
CA LEU A 126 2.57 18.09 -7.04
C LEU A 126 2.82 19.09 -8.16
N LYS A 127 4.03 19.67 -8.23
CA LYS A 127 4.44 20.53 -9.34
C LYS A 127 4.59 19.78 -10.67
N ALA A 128 4.92 18.49 -10.61
CA ALA A 128 5.16 17.67 -11.80
C ALA A 128 3.89 17.02 -12.37
N LEU A 129 2.74 17.11 -11.67
CA LEU A 129 1.48 16.50 -12.14
C LEU A 129 1.11 16.83 -13.59
N PRO A 130 1.26 18.10 -14.08
CA PRO A 130 0.93 18.43 -15.46
C PRO A 130 1.81 17.76 -16.53
N GLU A 131 2.98 17.26 -16.16
CA GLU A 131 3.93 16.65 -17.09
C GLU A 131 3.68 15.15 -17.34
N TYR A 132 2.96 14.46 -16.43
CA TYR A 132 2.61 13.04 -16.58
C TYR A 132 1.49 12.84 -17.60
N ASP A 133 1.45 11.70 -18.29
CA ASP A 133 0.34 11.34 -19.17
C ASP A 133 -0.84 10.74 -18.38
N LEU A 134 -0.53 10.01 -17.29
CA LEU A 134 -1.52 9.41 -16.41
C LEU A 134 -1.03 9.47 -14.96
N CYS A 135 -1.83 10.02 -14.06
CA CYS A 135 -1.61 10.02 -12.63
C CYS A 135 -2.55 9.02 -11.96
N VAL A 136 -2.01 7.99 -11.33
CA VAL A 136 -2.78 6.95 -10.64
C VAL A 136 -2.70 7.15 -9.13
N SER A 137 -3.85 7.13 -8.46
CA SER A 137 -3.95 7.21 -7.01
C SER A 137 -5.11 6.34 -6.50
N LEU A 138 -5.21 6.21 -5.16
CA LEU A 138 -6.08 5.25 -4.52
C LEU A 138 -7.38 5.86 -3.97
N ARG A 139 -7.45 7.18 -3.83
CA ARG A 139 -8.56 7.89 -3.16
C ARG A 139 -9.29 8.79 -4.13
N HIS A 140 -10.61 8.84 -4.05
CA HIS A 140 -11.43 9.74 -4.85
C HIS A 140 -11.03 11.21 -4.66
N SER A 141 -10.77 11.65 -3.41
CA SER A 141 -10.33 13.00 -3.12
C SER A 141 -9.00 13.31 -3.80
N THR A 142 -7.99 12.44 -3.65
CA THR A 142 -6.66 12.63 -4.21
C THR A 142 -6.70 12.72 -5.74
N VAL A 143 -7.47 11.85 -6.41
CA VAL A 143 -7.60 11.86 -7.88
C VAL A 143 -8.22 13.18 -8.38
N ARG A 144 -9.29 13.65 -7.71
CA ARG A 144 -9.92 14.94 -8.04
C ARG A 144 -8.97 16.12 -7.82
N GLU A 145 -8.25 16.11 -6.71
CA GLU A 145 -7.28 17.15 -6.35
C GLU A 145 -6.07 17.15 -7.29
N MET A 146 -5.56 15.99 -7.72
CA MET A 146 -4.53 15.88 -8.76
C MET A 146 -5.01 16.46 -10.09
N ALA A 147 -6.23 16.14 -10.51
CA ALA A 147 -6.82 16.68 -11.72
C ALA A 147 -7.02 18.20 -11.65
N ALA A 148 -7.41 18.74 -10.50
CA ALA A 148 -7.53 20.18 -10.25
C ALA A 148 -6.16 20.89 -10.26
N GLN A 149 -5.09 20.19 -9.84
CA GLN A 149 -3.71 20.68 -9.88
C GLN A 149 -3.01 20.47 -11.23
N GLY A 150 -3.76 20.13 -12.28
CA GLY A 150 -3.27 20.11 -13.65
C GLY A 150 -2.84 18.75 -14.18
N ALA A 151 -3.06 17.64 -13.47
CA ALA A 151 -2.86 16.32 -14.05
C ALA A 151 -3.73 16.18 -15.33
N PRO A 152 -3.15 15.85 -16.50
CA PRO A 152 -3.91 15.73 -17.74
C PRO A 152 -4.98 14.63 -17.65
N ARG A 153 -4.62 13.51 -17.02
CA ARG A 153 -5.52 12.39 -16.72
C ARG A 153 -5.21 11.86 -15.34
N ALA A 154 -6.26 11.54 -14.58
CA ALA A 154 -6.15 10.99 -13.24
C ALA A 154 -7.02 9.73 -13.13
N LEU A 155 -6.45 8.64 -12.62
CA LEU A 155 -7.10 7.34 -12.51
C LEU A 155 -7.16 6.92 -11.04
N ARG A 156 -8.36 6.59 -10.56
CA ARG A 156 -8.49 5.89 -9.28
C ARG A 156 -8.37 4.39 -9.50
N VAL A 157 -7.54 3.76 -8.67
CA VAL A 157 -7.49 2.30 -8.50
C VAL A 157 -7.68 1.96 -7.03
N TRP A 158 -8.02 0.71 -6.73
CA TRP A 158 -8.11 0.22 -5.36
C TRP A 158 -6.75 -0.30 -4.87
N MET A 159 -6.58 -0.42 -3.55
CA MET A 159 -5.43 -1.11 -2.98
C MET A 159 -5.37 -2.55 -3.50
N SER A 160 -4.15 -3.03 -3.71
CA SER A 160 -3.91 -4.36 -4.30
C SER A 160 -3.10 -5.26 -3.37
N TYR A 161 -3.33 -6.56 -3.49
CA TYR A 161 -2.47 -7.60 -2.95
C TYR A 161 -1.46 -8.07 -4.00
N ASP A 162 -0.39 -8.75 -3.58
CA ASP A 162 0.51 -9.46 -4.50
C ASP A 162 0.14 -10.95 -4.52
N GLU A 163 -0.11 -11.50 -5.70
CA GLU A 163 -0.65 -12.84 -5.91
C GLU A 163 0.29 -13.93 -5.39
N VAL A 164 1.58 -13.69 -5.43
CA VAL A 164 2.62 -14.65 -4.99
C VAL A 164 2.96 -14.44 -3.53
N LEU A 165 3.28 -13.21 -3.13
CA LEU A 165 3.73 -12.90 -1.78
C LEU A 165 2.65 -13.17 -0.74
N HIS A 166 1.40 -12.80 -1.03
CA HIS A 166 0.27 -12.93 -0.10
C HIS A 166 -0.50 -14.24 -0.28
N SER A 167 -0.02 -15.18 -1.12
CA SER A 167 -0.67 -16.49 -1.26
C SER A 167 -0.82 -17.17 0.11
N PRO A 168 -1.97 -17.78 0.43
CA PRO A 168 -2.20 -18.42 1.70
C PRO A 168 -1.17 -19.55 1.96
N PRO A 169 -1.00 -19.98 3.22
CA PRO A 169 -0.21 -21.17 3.53
C PRO A 169 -0.70 -22.39 2.73
N GLY A 170 0.22 -23.27 2.36
CA GLY A 170 -0.09 -24.51 1.66
C GLY A 170 -0.95 -25.46 2.50
N SER A 171 -1.71 -26.32 1.83
CA SER A 171 -2.49 -27.36 2.49
C SER A 171 -1.55 -28.28 3.30
N GLY A 172 -1.78 -28.34 4.62
CA GLY A 172 -0.94 -29.12 5.55
C GLY A 172 0.32 -28.41 6.04
N GLU A 173 0.59 -27.17 5.64
CA GLU A 173 1.69 -26.36 6.19
C GLU A 173 1.39 -26.02 7.66
N LYS A 174 2.24 -26.52 8.57
CA LYS A 174 2.10 -26.24 10.00
C LYS A 174 2.74 -24.90 10.32
N LEU A 175 1.93 -23.99 10.85
CA LEU A 175 2.42 -22.70 11.32
C LEU A 175 3.04 -22.84 12.71
N ASP A 176 4.18 -22.18 12.93
CA ASP A 176 4.79 -22.04 14.26
C ASP A 176 3.78 -21.39 15.22
N GLY A 177 3.82 -21.84 16.50
CA GLY A 177 2.94 -21.32 17.56
C GLY A 177 3.05 -19.80 17.77
N ILE A 178 4.15 -19.17 17.36
CA ILE A 178 4.29 -17.71 17.42
C ILE A 178 3.28 -16.99 16.48
N PHE A 179 2.82 -17.64 15.41
CA PHE A 179 1.83 -17.09 14.48
C PHE A 179 0.40 -17.38 14.88
N GLN A 180 0.17 -18.30 15.84
CA GLN A 180 -1.16 -18.61 16.34
C GLN A 180 -1.60 -17.55 17.34
N ALA A 181 -2.73 -16.90 17.09
CA ALA A 181 -3.29 -15.85 17.94
C ALA A 181 -4.82 -15.86 17.90
N ASP A 182 -5.47 -15.35 18.96
CA ASP A 182 -6.90 -15.07 18.89
C ASP A 182 -7.14 -13.90 17.94
N VAL A 183 -6.49 -12.77 18.19
CA VAL A 183 -6.58 -11.58 17.33
C VAL A 183 -5.18 -11.08 17.00
N VAL A 184 -4.92 -10.79 15.73
CA VAL A 184 -3.64 -10.22 15.29
C VAL A 184 -3.80 -8.79 14.74
N PHE A 185 -2.87 -7.93 15.11
CA PHE A 185 -2.65 -6.65 14.44
C PHE A 185 -1.25 -6.60 13.84
N VAL A 186 -1.15 -6.37 12.53
CA VAL A 186 0.12 -6.19 11.84
C VAL A 186 0.26 -4.76 11.36
N GLY A 187 1.00 -3.95 12.11
CA GLY A 187 1.19 -2.54 11.79
C GLY A 187 2.19 -1.83 12.69
N THR A 188 2.77 -0.75 12.17
CA THR A 188 3.73 0.10 12.89
C THR A 188 3.01 0.97 13.93
N TRP A 189 3.63 1.16 15.10
CA TRP A 189 3.16 2.19 16.04
C TRP A 189 3.38 3.59 15.46
N MET A 190 2.33 4.41 15.53
CA MET A 190 2.34 5.78 15.02
C MET A 190 1.75 6.73 16.08
N ARG A 191 2.52 7.76 16.44
CA ARG A 191 2.23 8.65 17.58
C ARG A 191 0.83 9.27 17.56
N HIS A 192 0.32 9.62 16.38
CA HIS A 192 -0.94 10.37 16.23
C HIS A 192 -2.13 9.51 15.78
N GLU A 193 -1.94 8.19 15.67
CA GLU A 193 -3.00 7.27 15.22
C GLU A 193 -3.78 6.63 16.37
N ASN A 194 -3.34 6.82 17.62
CA ASN A 194 -3.95 6.28 18.84
C ASN A 194 -4.23 4.76 18.81
N ARG A 195 -3.51 4.01 17.99
CA ARG A 195 -3.70 2.56 17.84
C ARG A 195 -3.52 1.80 19.15
N HIS A 196 -2.60 2.25 19.99
CA HIS A 196 -2.37 1.64 21.30
C HIS A 196 -3.58 1.79 22.24
N VAL A 197 -4.26 2.94 22.22
CA VAL A 197 -5.48 3.16 23.01
C VAL A 197 -6.58 2.20 22.58
N PHE A 198 -6.79 2.07 21.27
CA PHE A 198 -7.76 1.14 20.71
C PHE A 198 -7.45 -0.32 21.08
N LEU A 199 -6.18 -0.75 20.91
CA LEU A 199 -5.77 -2.12 21.23
C LEU A 199 -5.80 -2.41 22.74
N ARG A 200 -5.48 -1.43 23.59
CA ARG A 200 -5.63 -1.55 25.05
C ARG A 200 -7.09 -1.83 25.42
N HIS A 201 -8.02 -1.10 24.84
CA HIS A 201 -9.45 -1.32 25.09
C HIS A 201 -9.88 -2.77 24.77
N LEU A 202 -9.39 -3.33 23.66
CA LEU A 202 -9.67 -4.73 23.31
C LEU A 202 -9.09 -5.71 24.37
N VAL A 203 -7.87 -5.46 24.81
CA VAL A 203 -7.19 -6.29 25.83
C VAL A 203 -7.95 -6.22 27.17
N ASP A 204 -8.33 -5.02 27.59
CA ASP A 204 -9.10 -4.81 28.83
C ASP A 204 -10.49 -5.48 28.78
N ALA A 205 -11.08 -5.63 27.58
CA ALA A 205 -12.30 -6.39 27.34
C ALA A 205 -12.07 -7.93 27.26
N GLY A 206 -10.85 -8.42 27.47
CA GLY A 206 -10.51 -9.84 27.48
C GLY A 206 -10.08 -10.44 26.14
N VAL A 207 -9.91 -9.63 25.10
CA VAL A 207 -9.41 -10.09 23.79
C VAL A 207 -7.90 -10.32 23.86
N LYS A 208 -7.44 -11.52 23.51
CA LYS A 208 -6.00 -11.83 23.42
C LYS A 208 -5.42 -11.34 22.09
N VAL A 209 -4.81 -10.16 22.14
CA VAL A 209 -4.25 -9.49 20.95
C VAL A 209 -2.77 -9.82 20.81
N ARG A 210 -2.31 -10.12 19.59
CA ARG A 210 -0.89 -10.21 19.23
C ARG A 210 -0.54 -9.11 18.23
N ILE A 211 0.54 -8.38 18.52
CA ILE A 211 0.99 -7.24 17.72
C ILE A 211 2.31 -7.57 17.02
N TRP A 212 2.33 -7.38 15.70
CA TRP A 212 3.52 -7.41 14.87
C TRP A 212 3.76 -6.04 14.24
N GLY A 213 4.98 -5.51 14.34
CA GLY A 213 5.31 -4.24 13.70
C GLY A 213 6.44 -3.50 14.36
N ASP A 214 6.86 -2.43 13.68
CA ASP A 214 7.96 -1.59 14.14
C ASP A 214 7.49 -0.50 15.11
N ARG A 215 8.44 0.06 15.86
CA ARG A 215 8.30 1.26 16.70
C ARG A 215 7.38 1.13 17.93
N TRP A 216 6.88 -0.05 18.26
CA TRP A 216 6.07 -0.27 19.45
C TRP A 216 6.86 -0.04 20.75
N ASN A 217 8.20 -0.17 20.71
CA ASN A 217 9.10 0.23 21.79
C ASN A 217 9.05 1.73 22.12
N LYS A 218 8.39 2.57 21.30
CA LYS A 218 8.16 4.00 21.54
C LYS A 218 6.76 4.31 22.07
N CYS A 219 5.95 3.29 22.25
CA CYS A 219 4.61 3.40 22.82
C CYS A 219 4.72 3.67 24.32
N GLY A 220 3.93 4.64 24.81
CA GLY A 220 3.91 4.97 26.25
C GLY A 220 3.17 3.92 27.10
N ASP A 221 2.33 3.07 26.47
CA ASP A 221 1.68 1.96 27.17
C ASP A 221 2.61 0.73 27.20
N THR A 222 3.49 0.71 28.21
CA THR A 222 4.51 -0.34 28.37
C THR A 222 3.89 -1.68 28.74
N ALA A 223 2.74 -1.72 29.41
CA ALA A 223 2.01 -2.95 29.77
C ALA A 223 1.44 -3.61 28.51
N LEU A 224 0.78 -2.85 27.62
CA LEU A 224 0.31 -3.36 26.33
C LEU A 224 1.46 -3.93 25.50
N VAL A 225 2.58 -3.20 25.46
CA VAL A 225 3.77 -3.61 24.69
C VAL A 225 4.33 -4.93 25.24
N ALA A 226 4.49 -5.06 26.57
CA ALA A 226 5.02 -6.27 27.19
C ALA A 226 4.10 -7.49 26.99
N GLU A 227 2.79 -7.29 27.01
CA GLU A 227 1.79 -8.34 26.86
C GLU A 227 1.58 -8.77 25.41
N CYS A 228 1.48 -7.82 24.48
CA CYS A 228 0.95 -8.09 23.15
C CYS A 228 2.00 -8.07 22.03
N TRP A 229 3.09 -7.26 22.16
CA TRP A 229 4.04 -7.07 21.08
C TRP A 229 5.08 -8.20 20.99
N THR A 230 5.24 -8.76 19.81
CA THR A 230 6.20 -9.84 19.54
C THR A 230 7.67 -9.41 19.54
N GLY A 231 7.96 -8.10 19.63
CA GLY A 231 9.33 -7.55 19.45
C GLY A 231 9.78 -7.49 17.99
N LYS A 232 8.96 -7.96 17.04
CA LYS A 232 9.33 -8.14 15.63
C LYS A 232 8.29 -7.52 14.69
N ARG A 233 8.72 -7.25 13.46
CA ARG A 233 7.82 -6.99 12.33
C ARG A 233 7.52 -8.31 11.61
N ALA A 234 6.31 -8.46 11.12
CA ALA A 234 5.97 -9.51 10.16
C ALA A 234 6.03 -8.93 8.74
N SER A 235 6.82 -9.54 7.86
CA SER A 235 6.96 -9.16 6.46
C SER A 235 7.15 -10.41 5.60
N GLY A 236 6.80 -10.32 4.30
CA GLY A 236 6.86 -11.48 3.43
C GLY A 236 5.96 -12.62 3.93
N ARG A 237 6.47 -13.82 4.00
CA ARG A 237 5.71 -15.00 4.47
C ARG A 237 5.30 -14.91 5.95
N ASP A 238 6.11 -14.28 6.81
CA ASP A 238 5.73 -14.08 8.22
C ASP A 238 4.44 -13.26 8.35
N TYR A 239 4.22 -12.30 7.44
CA TYR A 239 2.96 -11.56 7.40
C TYR A 239 1.76 -12.48 7.09
N VAL A 240 1.91 -13.32 6.09
CA VAL A 240 0.88 -14.29 5.71
C VAL A 240 0.60 -15.26 6.86
N TYR A 241 1.64 -15.78 7.49
CA TYR A 241 1.51 -16.71 8.63
C TYR A 241 0.85 -16.05 9.84
N ALA A 242 1.22 -14.79 10.15
CA ALA A 242 0.60 -14.07 11.26
C ALA A 242 -0.90 -13.82 11.02
N VAL A 243 -1.29 -13.53 9.78
CA VAL A 243 -2.69 -13.28 9.40
C VAL A 243 -3.49 -14.59 9.33
N ALA A 244 -2.97 -15.61 8.65
CA ALA A 244 -3.65 -16.89 8.47
C ALA A 244 -3.70 -17.73 9.77
N GLY A 245 -2.72 -17.56 10.67
CA GLY A 245 -2.66 -18.25 11.94
C GLY A 245 -3.52 -17.64 13.05
N ALA A 246 -4.08 -16.46 12.84
CA ALA A 246 -4.96 -15.82 13.80
C ALA A 246 -6.43 -16.13 13.51
N LYS A 247 -7.26 -16.14 14.59
CA LYS A 247 -8.72 -16.32 14.46
C LYS A 247 -9.39 -15.08 13.83
N ALA A 248 -8.86 -13.88 14.11
CA ALA A 248 -9.24 -12.63 13.42
C ALA A 248 -8.02 -11.73 13.20
N ALA A 249 -8.00 -10.97 12.09
CA ALA A 249 -6.95 -10.03 11.76
C ALA A 249 -7.50 -8.61 11.61
N LEU A 250 -6.96 -7.68 12.41
CA LEU A 250 -7.42 -6.30 12.48
C LEU A 250 -6.86 -5.45 11.32
N GLY A 251 -7.76 -4.79 10.62
CA GLY A 251 -7.47 -3.76 9.60
C GLY A 251 -7.73 -2.35 10.13
N LEU A 252 -6.72 -1.71 10.75
CA LEU A 252 -6.84 -0.32 11.18
C LEU A 252 -6.49 0.63 10.03
N LEU A 253 -7.29 1.69 9.88
CA LEU A 253 -7.07 2.70 8.86
C LEU A 253 -5.89 3.62 9.20
N SER A 254 -5.34 4.29 8.18
CA SER A 254 -4.43 5.41 8.35
C SER A 254 -5.21 6.72 8.25
N LYS A 255 -5.62 7.24 9.39
CA LYS A 255 -6.43 8.47 9.48
C LYS A 255 -5.74 9.67 8.81
N GLY A 256 -4.41 9.75 8.95
CA GLY A 256 -3.62 10.82 8.34
C GLY A 256 -3.60 10.80 6.81
N ASN A 257 -3.95 9.69 6.16
CA ASN A 257 -4.02 9.56 4.71
C ASN A 257 -5.46 9.62 4.17
N ARG A 258 -6.45 9.96 4.97
CA ARG A 258 -7.88 9.97 4.59
C ARG A 258 -8.35 8.62 4.01
N ASP A 259 -7.78 7.50 4.52
CA ASP A 259 -8.08 6.16 4.03
C ASP A 259 -9.50 5.73 4.42
N LEU A 260 -10.24 5.17 3.46
CA LEU A 260 -11.50 4.45 3.67
C LEU A 260 -11.33 2.94 3.47
N HIS A 261 -10.20 2.51 2.90
CA HIS A 261 -9.68 1.14 2.87
C HIS A 261 -8.16 1.19 2.86
N THR A 262 -7.51 0.08 3.19
CA THR A 262 -6.05 -0.05 3.16
C THR A 262 -5.65 -1.32 2.43
N ARG A 263 -4.35 -1.54 2.26
CA ARG A 263 -3.87 -2.82 1.74
C ARG A 263 -4.35 -4.00 2.57
N ARG A 264 -4.52 -3.83 3.88
CA ARG A 264 -5.05 -4.88 4.77
C ARG A 264 -6.43 -5.35 4.36
N SER A 265 -7.22 -4.47 3.75
CA SER A 265 -8.57 -4.79 3.26
C SER A 265 -8.58 -5.86 2.17
N VAL A 266 -7.48 -6.02 1.44
CA VAL A 266 -7.34 -7.05 0.39
C VAL A 266 -6.29 -8.12 0.73
N GLU A 267 -5.21 -7.74 1.42
CA GLU A 267 -4.14 -8.67 1.79
C GLU A 267 -4.61 -9.70 2.82
N ILE A 268 -5.38 -9.29 3.85
CA ILE A 268 -5.86 -10.17 4.92
C ILE A 268 -6.74 -11.29 4.36
N PRO A 269 -7.84 -11.02 3.66
CA PRO A 269 -8.68 -12.09 3.13
C PRO A 269 -7.96 -12.91 2.05
N PHE A 270 -7.12 -12.29 1.21
CA PHE A 270 -6.36 -13.04 0.21
C PHE A 270 -5.37 -14.04 0.84
N ALA A 271 -4.71 -13.64 1.93
CA ALA A 271 -3.80 -14.49 2.70
C ALA A 271 -4.51 -15.59 3.53
N GLY A 272 -5.83 -15.59 3.56
CA GLY A 272 -6.62 -16.59 4.29
C GLY A 272 -6.96 -16.20 5.73
N GLY A 273 -6.88 -14.92 6.09
CA GLY A 273 -7.30 -14.39 7.38
C GLY A 273 -8.77 -13.92 7.38
N VAL A 274 -9.40 -13.89 8.56
CA VAL A 274 -10.68 -13.21 8.74
C VAL A 274 -10.44 -11.71 8.88
N PHE A 275 -10.95 -10.94 7.93
CA PHE A 275 -10.80 -9.48 7.92
C PHE A 275 -11.78 -8.83 8.89
N CYS A 276 -11.24 -8.20 9.94
CA CYS A 276 -12.00 -7.46 10.94
C CYS A 276 -11.53 -6.00 10.95
N ALA A 277 -12.39 -5.05 10.53
CA ALA A 277 -11.98 -3.69 10.25
C ALA A 277 -13.02 -2.63 10.63
N GLU A 278 -12.58 -1.36 10.63
CA GLU A 278 -13.46 -0.20 10.81
C GLU A 278 -14.50 -0.14 9.68
N ARG A 279 -15.77 0.06 10.03
CA ARG A 279 -16.87 0.19 9.06
C ARG A 279 -16.71 1.49 8.28
N THR A 280 -16.57 1.38 6.96
CA THR A 280 -16.49 2.52 6.03
C THR A 280 -17.37 2.27 4.81
N SER A 281 -17.64 3.34 4.07
CA SER A 281 -18.37 3.21 2.80
C SER A 281 -17.64 2.34 1.79
N GLU A 282 -16.30 2.37 1.74
CA GLU A 282 -15.51 1.56 0.81
C GLU A 282 -15.46 0.08 1.24
N HIS A 283 -15.33 -0.20 2.53
CA HIS A 283 -15.42 -1.58 3.03
C HIS A 283 -16.78 -2.21 2.73
N GLY A 284 -17.87 -1.43 2.86
CA GLY A 284 -19.23 -1.88 2.51
C GLY A 284 -19.45 -2.12 1.01
N LEU A 285 -18.66 -1.48 0.13
CA LEU A 285 -18.63 -1.80 -1.30
C LEU A 285 -17.82 -3.06 -1.61
N MET A 286 -16.78 -3.34 -0.82
CA MET A 286 -15.90 -4.48 -1.03
C MET A 286 -16.51 -5.79 -0.53
N TYR A 287 -17.13 -5.79 0.65
CA TYR A 287 -17.54 -7.01 1.35
C TYR A 287 -18.93 -6.87 1.96
N LYS A 288 -19.65 -7.99 1.99
CA LYS A 288 -20.87 -8.14 2.81
C LYS A 288 -20.49 -8.35 4.26
N GLU A 289 -20.99 -7.45 5.11
CA GLU A 289 -20.72 -7.50 6.54
C GLU A 289 -21.29 -8.76 7.19
N ASN A 290 -20.53 -9.37 8.08
CA ASN A 290 -20.79 -10.63 8.81
C ASN A 290 -20.90 -11.89 7.91
N GLU A 291 -20.73 -11.75 6.58
CA GLU A 291 -20.69 -12.86 5.64
C GLU A 291 -19.28 -13.04 5.04
N GLU A 292 -18.65 -11.95 4.59
CA GLU A 292 -17.36 -11.94 3.88
C GLU A 292 -16.25 -11.23 4.67
N ALA A 293 -16.64 -10.32 5.58
CA ALA A 293 -15.77 -9.62 6.52
C ALA A 293 -16.57 -9.20 7.76
N VAL A 294 -15.88 -8.77 8.80
CA VAL A 294 -16.49 -8.25 10.03
C VAL A 294 -16.13 -6.80 10.19
N PHE A 295 -17.14 -5.93 10.41
CA PHE A 295 -16.93 -4.50 10.57
C PHE A 295 -17.40 -4.02 11.93
N TRP A 296 -16.75 -2.96 12.41
CA TRP A 296 -17.05 -2.31 13.69
C TRP A 296 -16.93 -0.79 13.56
N SER A 297 -17.60 -0.07 14.42
CA SER A 297 -17.59 1.41 14.50
C SER A 297 -16.93 1.91 15.77
N THR A 298 -16.93 1.12 16.85
CA THR A 298 -16.30 1.47 18.13
C THR A 298 -15.35 0.35 18.59
N ALA A 299 -14.51 0.66 19.58
CA ALA A 299 -13.62 -0.32 20.18
C ALA A 299 -14.39 -1.42 20.94
N GLU A 300 -15.51 -1.05 21.57
CA GLU A 300 -16.41 -1.96 22.25
C GLU A 300 -17.02 -2.97 21.28
N GLU A 301 -17.62 -2.51 20.17
CA GLU A 301 -18.16 -3.37 19.12
C GLU A 301 -17.06 -4.28 18.53
N CYS A 302 -15.85 -3.75 18.36
CA CYS A 302 -14.71 -4.55 17.89
C CYS A 302 -14.37 -5.68 18.87
N ALA A 303 -14.33 -5.39 20.17
CA ALA A 303 -14.04 -6.38 21.19
C ALA A 303 -15.08 -7.50 21.21
N GLU A 304 -16.38 -7.15 21.20
CA GLU A 304 -17.49 -8.11 21.14
C GLU A 304 -17.38 -9.01 19.91
N LYS A 305 -17.18 -8.43 18.73
CA LYS A 305 -17.02 -9.16 17.46
C LYS A 305 -15.79 -10.07 17.46
N CYS A 306 -14.68 -9.63 18.03
CA CYS A 306 -13.49 -10.44 18.16
C CYS A 306 -13.72 -11.65 19.10
N LEU A 307 -14.36 -11.45 20.24
CA LEU A 307 -14.70 -12.53 21.17
C LEU A 307 -15.66 -13.54 20.53
N GLU A 308 -16.66 -13.07 19.78
CA GLU A 308 -17.57 -13.95 19.02
C GLU A 308 -16.80 -14.80 18.00
N LEU A 309 -15.91 -14.18 17.19
CA LEU A 309 -15.07 -14.90 16.23
C LEU A 309 -14.12 -15.90 16.88
N VAL A 310 -13.65 -15.60 18.09
CA VAL A 310 -12.80 -16.52 18.87
C VAL A 310 -13.60 -17.73 19.33
N ALA A 311 -14.83 -17.53 19.79
CA ALA A 311 -15.70 -18.57 20.34
C ALA A 311 -16.33 -19.46 19.26
N ASP A 312 -16.81 -18.88 18.16
CA ASP A 312 -17.53 -19.59 17.09
C ASP A 312 -16.61 -19.93 15.90
N SER A 313 -16.11 -21.17 15.90
CA SER A 313 -15.22 -21.67 14.85
C SER A 313 -15.94 -21.87 13.50
N ALA A 314 -17.21 -22.24 13.51
CA ALA A 314 -17.97 -22.49 12.29
C ALA A 314 -18.28 -21.17 11.57
N LYS A 315 -18.76 -20.16 12.29
CA LYS A 315 -18.96 -18.79 11.77
C LYS A 315 -17.66 -18.20 11.23
N ARG A 316 -16.58 -18.29 12.01
CA ARG A 316 -15.26 -17.81 11.61
C ARG A 316 -14.78 -18.42 10.30
N GLU A 317 -14.90 -19.76 10.16
CA GLU A 317 -14.47 -20.46 8.96
C GLU A 317 -15.34 -20.09 7.75
N SER A 318 -16.65 -19.93 7.92
CA SER A 318 -17.57 -19.48 6.87
C SER A 318 -17.16 -18.09 6.35
N ILE A 319 -16.94 -17.11 7.24
CA ILE A 319 -16.53 -15.76 6.89
C ILE A 319 -15.14 -15.77 6.20
N ARG A 320 -14.21 -16.58 6.72
CA ARG A 320 -12.87 -16.73 6.14
C ARG A 320 -12.94 -17.18 4.68
N LEU A 321 -13.69 -18.23 4.39
CA LEU A 321 -13.83 -18.81 3.05
C LEU A 321 -14.54 -17.84 2.10
N ALA A 322 -15.62 -17.23 2.55
CA ALA A 322 -16.38 -16.25 1.74
C ALA A 322 -15.54 -15.00 1.43
N GLY A 323 -14.81 -14.46 2.41
CA GLY A 323 -13.90 -13.34 2.22
C GLY A 323 -12.76 -13.65 1.26
N MET A 324 -12.18 -14.87 1.34
CA MET A 324 -11.18 -15.36 0.38
C MET A 324 -11.73 -15.47 -1.04
N ALA A 325 -12.95 -15.94 -1.20
CA ALA A 325 -13.60 -16.03 -2.51
C ALA A 325 -13.89 -14.63 -3.06
N ARG A 326 -14.44 -13.75 -2.24
CA ARG A 326 -14.80 -12.37 -2.62
C ARG A 326 -13.59 -11.57 -3.07
N VAL A 327 -12.48 -11.58 -2.31
CA VAL A 327 -11.29 -10.78 -2.66
C VAL A 327 -10.67 -11.21 -3.99
N ARG A 328 -10.76 -12.50 -4.35
CA ARG A 328 -10.32 -13.00 -5.65
C ARG A 328 -11.24 -12.56 -6.77
N ALA A 329 -12.56 -12.63 -6.54
CA ALA A 329 -13.56 -12.19 -7.52
C ALA A 329 -13.49 -10.68 -7.83
N MET A 330 -12.98 -9.87 -6.93
CA MET A 330 -12.80 -8.42 -7.14
C MET A 330 -11.68 -8.05 -8.12
N HIS A 331 -10.83 -8.99 -8.53
CA HIS A 331 -9.68 -8.73 -9.43
C HIS A 331 -8.78 -7.57 -9.00
N LEU A 332 -8.49 -7.49 -7.69
CA LEU A 332 -7.64 -6.46 -7.08
C LEU A 332 -6.20 -6.93 -6.84
N GLY A 333 -5.73 -7.94 -7.55
CA GLY A 333 -4.32 -8.32 -7.55
C GLY A 333 -3.43 -7.30 -8.25
N ASN A 334 -2.14 -7.27 -7.90
CA ASN A 334 -1.18 -6.40 -8.57
C ASN A 334 -1.15 -6.61 -10.08
N GLU A 335 -1.33 -7.86 -10.55
CA GLU A 335 -1.35 -8.20 -11.97
C GLU A 335 -2.53 -7.56 -12.69
N ASP A 336 -3.74 -7.67 -12.13
CA ASP A 336 -4.94 -7.09 -12.72
C ASP A 336 -4.89 -5.56 -12.72
N VAL A 337 -4.46 -4.97 -11.60
CA VAL A 337 -4.29 -3.51 -11.51
C VAL A 337 -3.24 -3.01 -12.50
N CYS A 338 -2.12 -3.71 -12.66
CA CYS A 338 -1.09 -3.33 -13.64
C CYS A 338 -1.59 -3.41 -15.08
N ARG A 339 -2.35 -4.47 -15.45
CA ARG A 339 -2.98 -4.59 -16.78
C ARG A 339 -3.92 -3.41 -17.04
N ALA A 340 -4.78 -3.12 -16.08
CA ALA A 340 -5.77 -2.06 -16.20
C ALA A 340 -5.12 -0.66 -16.30
N VAL A 341 -4.09 -0.37 -15.51
CA VAL A 341 -3.35 0.90 -15.59
C VAL A 341 -2.63 1.06 -16.91
N LEU A 342 -2.00 -0.01 -17.43
CA LEU A 342 -1.36 0.05 -18.75
C LEU A 342 -2.40 0.23 -19.86
N ALA A 343 -3.49 -0.52 -19.84
CA ALA A 343 -4.58 -0.36 -20.82
C ALA A 343 -5.11 1.09 -20.82
N GLU A 344 -5.26 1.69 -19.65
CA GLU A 344 -5.69 3.08 -19.51
C GLU A 344 -4.64 4.06 -20.05
N ALA A 345 -3.36 3.83 -19.80
CA ALA A 345 -2.28 4.71 -20.26
C ALA A 345 -2.19 4.78 -21.79
N PHE A 346 -2.51 3.69 -22.48
CA PHE A 346 -2.51 3.61 -23.97
C PHE A 346 -3.85 3.97 -24.61
N ASN A 347 -4.88 4.31 -23.85
CA ASN A 347 -6.19 4.71 -24.39
C ASN A 347 -6.43 6.23 -24.23
N PRO A 348 -6.15 7.06 -25.26
CA PRO A 348 -6.28 8.50 -25.17
C PRO A 348 -7.74 9.00 -25.13
N SER A 349 -8.71 8.15 -25.48
CA SER A 349 -10.15 8.53 -25.58
C SER A 349 -10.88 8.49 -24.22
N ARG A 350 -10.21 8.16 -23.12
CA ARG A 350 -10.80 8.07 -21.79
C ARG A 350 -10.98 9.44 -21.12
N PRO A 351 -11.93 9.56 -20.17
CA PRO A 351 -12.20 10.80 -19.47
C PRO A 351 -10.98 11.29 -18.65
N LYS A 352 -10.95 12.59 -18.35
CA LYS A 352 -9.90 13.21 -17.52
C LYS A 352 -9.77 12.56 -16.14
N ILE A 353 -10.88 12.12 -15.57
CA ILE A 353 -10.92 11.36 -14.31
C ILE A 353 -11.58 10.00 -14.58
N GLY A 354 -10.86 8.93 -14.32
CA GLY A 354 -11.32 7.55 -14.45
C GLY A 354 -11.26 6.79 -13.13
N GLU A 355 -11.92 5.67 -13.08
CA GLU A 355 -11.88 4.70 -11.97
C GLU A 355 -11.86 3.28 -12.49
N ILE A 356 -11.08 2.41 -11.85
CA ILE A 356 -11.14 0.96 -11.97
C ILE A 356 -11.82 0.45 -10.70
N SER A 357 -13.08 0.09 -10.81
CA SER A 357 -13.86 -0.46 -9.69
C SER A 357 -13.59 -1.95 -9.52
N PRO A 358 -13.76 -2.50 -8.30
CA PRO A 358 -13.77 -3.94 -8.09
C PRO A 358 -14.95 -4.57 -8.86
N ALA A 359 -14.74 -5.78 -9.33
CA ALA A 359 -15.75 -6.57 -10.02
C ALA A 359 -16.87 -7.03 -9.08
#